data_490a46bbd52f0a4b78151fa548450287
#
_entry.id   490a46bbd52f0a4b78151fa548450287
#
_cell.length_a   1.000
_cell.length_b   1.000
_cell.length_c   1.000
_cell.angle_alpha   90.00
_cell.angle_beta   90.00
_cell.angle_gamma   90.00
#
_symmetry.space_group_name_H-M   'P 1'
#
loop_
_entity.id
_entity.type
_entity.pdbx_description
1 polymer ?
#
loop_
_entity_poly.entity_id
_entity_poly.type
_entity_poly.pdbx_seq_one_letter_code
_entity_poly.pdbx_strand_id
1 'polypeptide(L)'
;MTNAQRTSVLITGGNKGLGWEAARRLGEQGWTIFLGSRDESRGRAAAGKLADRGVHVVLVPLDVTSDGSVTDAVQLVSEHADRLDVLVNNAGVPGGGIAPADATADEIHFVYDTNVYGVIRVTHAFLPLLRAARNPRVVMVSSGGGSFAVVTDPAQPFSKIHELAYSSSKAALNMITVRYAQALPEIKFNIATPGEIANRKFAATDMNNHTGELTVTEGTDSIVRLAMIDAGGPTGTFIDRLGPVAW
;
A
#
# COMPACT_ATOMS: atom_id res chain seq x y z
N MET A 1 -32.17 14.57 -5.81
CA MET A 1 -30.82 14.77 -5.27
C MET A 1 -29.94 13.79 -5.99
N THR A 2 -29.04 14.27 -6.85
CA THR A 2 -28.12 13.43 -7.60
C THR A 2 -27.24 12.68 -6.61
N ASN A 3 -27.28 11.35 -6.65
CA ASN A 3 -26.44 10.47 -5.87
C ASN A 3 -24.98 10.69 -6.35
N ALA A 4 -24.31 11.72 -5.81
CA ALA A 4 -22.90 11.95 -6.10
C ALA A 4 -22.16 10.71 -5.62
N GLN A 5 -21.76 9.87 -6.57
CA GLN A 5 -21.10 8.60 -6.29
C GLN A 5 -19.85 8.90 -5.48
N ARG A 6 -19.78 8.35 -4.26
CA ARG A 6 -18.66 8.54 -3.33
C ARG A 6 -17.35 8.09 -3.98
N THR A 7 -16.25 8.74 -3.63
CA THR A 7 -14.92 8.24 -3.97
C THR A 7 -14.72 6.86 -3.37
N SER A 8 -14.23 5.92 -4.15
CA SER A 8 -14.01 4.53 -3.73
C SER A 8 -12.52 4.20 -3.65
N VAL A 9 -12.15 3.43 -2.63
CA VAL A 9 -10.77 2.97 -2.45
C VAL A 9 -10.71 1.51 -2.05
N LEU A 10 -9.86 0.72 -2.73
CA LEU A 10 -9.47 -0.61 -2.28
C LEU A 10 -8.12 -0.52 -1.56
N ILE A 11 -8.05 -1.08 -0.36
CA ILE A 11 -6.82 -1.14 0.44
C ILE A 11 -6.48 -2.60 0.71
N THR A 12 -5.38 -3.09 0.14
CA THR A 12 -4.91 -4.46 0.40
C THR A 12 -4.27 -4.55 1.79
N GLY A 13 -4.49 -5.66 2.51
CA GLY A 13 -3.99 -5.81 3.88
C GLY A 13 -4.57 -4.78 4.86
N GLY A 14 -5.84 -4.40 4.67
CA GLY A 14 -6.51 -3.33 5.43
C GLY A 14 -7.01 -3.72 6.82
N ASN A 15 -6.80 -4.96 7.26
CA ASN A 15 -7.36 -5.47 8.51
C ASN A 15 -6.62 -5.01 9.78
N LYS A 16 -5.44 -4.37 9.64
CA LYS A 16 -4.64 -3.86 10.77
C LYS A 16 -3.64 -2.78 10.35
N GLY A 17 -2.98 -2.16 11.33
CA GLY A 17 -1.84 -1.25 11.13
C GLY A 17 -2.14 -0.10 10.18
N LEU A 18 -1.19 0.20 9.29
CA LEU A 18 -1.27 1.31 8.33
C LEU A 18 -2.47 1.21 7.40
N GLY A 19 -2.78 0.00 6.92
CA GLY A 19 -3.91 -0.22 6.02
C GLY A 19 -5.25 0.08 6.69
N TRP A 20 -5.44 -0.34 7.94
CA TRP A 20 -6.66 -0.04 8.71
C TRP A 20 -6.78 1.45 9.02
N GLU A 21 -5.68 2.09 9.40
CA GLU A 21 -5.66 3.52 9.70
C GLU A 21 -5.92 4.37 8.44
N ALA A 22 -5.37 3.97 7.29
CA ALA A 22 -5.71 4.59 6.01
C ALA A 22 -7.20 4.45 5.69
N ALA A 23 -7.76 3.24 5.89
CA ALA A 23 -9.19 2.96 5.71
C ALA A 23 -10.05 3.85 6.62
N ARG A 24 -9.69 3.98 7.89
CA ARG A 24 -10.38 4.85 8.84
C ARG A 24 -10.37 6.31 8.37
N ARG A 25 -9.18 6.86 8.08
CA ARG A 25 -9.02 8.28 7.73
C ARG A 25 -9.71 8.64 6.42
N LEU A 26 -9.61 7.80 5.39
CA LEU A 26 -10.29 8.01 4.11
C LEU A 26 -11.81 7.81 4.24
N GLY A 27 -12.22 6.82 5.03
CA GLY A 27 -13.64 6.58 5.33
C GLY A 27 -14.31 7.74 6.06
N GLU A 28 -13.63 8.37 7.03
CA GLU A 28 -14.10 9.58 7.72
C GLU A 28 -14.22 10.81 6.79
N GLN A 29 -13.58 10.80 5.61
CA GLN A 29 -13.83 11.76 4.52
C GLN A 29 -15.06 11.42 3.67
N GLY A 30 -15.83 10.41 4.05
CA GLY A 30 -17.05 9.98 3.35
C GLY A 30 -16.80 9.05 2.16
N TRP A 31 -15.61 8.46 2.03
CA TRP A 31 -15.27 7.52 0.97
C TRP A 31 -15.88 6.13 1.23
N THR A 32 -16.13 5.39 0.16
CA THR A 32 -16.42 3.96 0.24
C THR A 32 -15.12 3.18 0.33
N ILE A 33 -14.97 2.40 1.39
CA ILE A 33 -13.78 1.60 1.67
C ILE A 33 -14.03 0.13 1.28
N PHE A 34 -13.28 -0.37 0.32
CA PHE A 34 -13.12 -1.80 0.05
C PHE A 34 -11.93 -2.29 0.86
N LEU A 35 -12.21 -3.01 1.96
CA LEU A 35 -11.21 -3.43 2.93
C LEU A 35 -10.68 -4.82 2.58
N GLY A 36 -9.54 -4.89 1.89
CA GLY A 36 -8.89 -6.15 1.51
C GLY A 36 -8.26 -6.87 2.70
N SER A 37 -8.63 -8.12 2.93
CA SER A 37 -8.06 -8.96 3.99
C SER A 37 -8.00 -10.42 3.56
N ARG A 38 -6.82 -11.07 3.72
CA ARG A 38 -6.66 -12.52 3.49
C ARG A 38 -7.37 -13.34 4.56
N ASP A 39 -7.31 -12.91 5.79
CA ASP A 39 -8.01 -13.51 6.92
C ASP A 39 -9.39 -12.84 7.06
N GLU A 40 -10.43 -13.57 6.69
CA GLU A 40 -11.79 -13.05 6.74
C GLU A 40 -12.29 -12.73 8.15
N SER A 41 -11.89 -13.49 9.17
CA SER A 41 -12.31 -13.26 10.55
C SER A 41 -11.75 -11.93 11.06
N ARG A 42 -10.45 -11.70 10.86
CA ARG A 42 -9.80 -10.43 11.19
C ARG A 42 -10.34 -9.28 10.33
N GLY A 43 -10.62 -9.55 9.05
CA GLY A 43 -11.24 -8.60 8.15
C GLY A 43 -12.62 -8.15 8.63
N ARG A 44 -13.51 -9.09 9.02
CA ARG A 44 -14.83 -8.79 9.60
C ARG A 44 -14.73 -7.95 10.87
N ALA A 45 -13.84 -8.30 11.79
CA ALA A 45 -13.62 -7.53 13.01
C ALA A 45 -13.13 -6.11 12.72
N ALA A 46 -12.22 -5.95 11.74
CA ALA A 46 -11.70 -4.65 11.32
C ALA A 46 -12.76 -3.79 10.64
N ALA A 47 -13.55 -4.38 9.73
CA ALA A 47 -14.67 -3.70 9.07
C ALA A 47 -15.76 -3.29 10.07
N GLY A 48 -16.10 -4.12 11.06
CA GLY A 48 -17.02 -3.77 12.12
C GLY A 48 -16.59 -2.51 12.87
N LYS A 49 -15.32 -2.44 13.29
CA LYS A 49 -14.78 -1.25 13.96
C LYS A 49 -14.84 0.03 13.11
N LEU A 50 -14.74 -0.10 11.78
CA LEU A 50 -14.92 1.03 10.87
C LEU A 50 -16.39 1.42 10.73
N ALA A 51 -17.28 0.44 10.60
CA ALA A 51 -18.72 0.66 10.53
C ALA A 51 -19.26 1.33 11.81
N ASP A 52 -18.79 0.94 12.99
CA ASP A 52 -19.13 1.57 14.29
C ASP A 52 -18.74 3.06 14.34
N ARG A 53 -17.81 3.50 13.46
CA ARG A 53 -17.42 4.90 13.28
C ARG A 53 -18.19 5.61 12.17
N GLY A 54 -19.19 4.94 11.57
CA GLY A 54 -19.98 5.47 10.46
C GLY A 54 -19.29 5.42 9.10
N VAL A 55 -18.18 4.69 8.99
CA VAL A 55 -17.48 4.49 7.72
C VAL A 55 -18.25 3.51 6.84
N HIS A 56 -18.43 3.89 5.55
CA HIS A 56 -19.00 2.99 4.57
C HIS A 56 -17.95 1.99 4.09
N VAL A 57 -17.99 0.78 4.63
CA VAL A 57 -16.97 -0.26 4.40
C VAL A 57 -17.57 -1.54 3.87
N VAL A 58 -16.92 -2.12 2.87
CA VAL A 58 -17.19 -3.46 2.29
C VAL A 58 -15.95 -4.31 2.53
N LEU A 59 -16.10 -5.43 3.22
CA LEU A 59 -15.01 -6.40 3.36
C LEU A 59 -14.80 -7.12 2.03
N VAL A 60 -13.55 -7.16 1.58
CA VAL A 60 -13.12 -7.89 0.38
C VAL A 60 -12.16 -9.00 0.83
N PRO A 61 -12.56 -10.29 0.83
CA PRO A 61 -11.62 -11.39 0.99
C PRO A 61 -10.57 -11.31 -0.12
N LEU A 62 -9.30 -11.11 0.25
CA LEU A 62 -8.24 -10.84 -0.73
C LEU A 62 -6.89 -11.36 -0.26
N ASP A 63 -6.46 -12.45 -0.85
CA ASP A 63 -5.08 -12.92 -0.83
C ASP A 63 -4.38 -12.48 -2.11
N VAL A 64 -3.44 -11.54 -1.99
CA VAL A 64 -2.71 -10.98 -3.13
C VAL A 64 -1.79 -12.00 -3.83
N THR A 65 -1.53 -13.15 -3.19
CA THR A 65 -0.71 -14.23 -3.74
C THR A 65 -1.51 -15.23 -4.58
N SER A 66 -2.85 -15.08 -4.62
CA SER A 66 -3.76 -15.99 -5.32
C SER A 66 -4.51 -15.29 -6.46
N ASP A 67 -4.32 -15.77 -7.70
CA ASP A 67 -5.01 -15.24 -8.88
C ASP A 67 -6.54 -15.40 -8.76
N GLY A 68 -7.01 -16.52 -8.21
CA GLY A 68 -8.44 -16.78 -7.97
C GLY A 68 -9.01 -15.78 -6.98
N SER A 69 -8.34 -15.59 -5.83
CA SER A 69 -8.78 -14.61 -4.82
C SER A 69 -8.83 -13.18 -5.37
N VAL A 70 -7.88 -12.80 -6.22
CA VAL A 70 -7.87 -11.47 -6.86
C VAL A 70 -9.01 -11.34 -7.87
N THR A 71 -9.32 -12.38 -8.63
CA THR A 71 -10.46 -12.40 -9.56
C THR A 71 -11.78 -12.22 -8.82
N ASP A 72 -11.98 -12.97 -7.73
CA ASP A 72 -13.19 -12.88 -6.90
C ASP A 72 -13.32 -11.48 -6.27
N ALA A 73 -12.19 -10.89 -5.86
CA ALA A 73 -12.17 -9.53 -5.32
C ALA A 73 -12.58 -8.48 -6.37
N VAL A 74 -12.15 -8.60 -7.63
CA VAL A 74 -12.59 -7.72 -8.72
C VAL A 74 -14.10 -7.85 -8.94
N GLN A 75 -14.63 -9.07 -8.96
CA GLN A 75 -16.06 -9.31 -9.12
C GLN A 75 -16.83 -8.65 -7.98
N LEU A 76 -16.46 -8.90 -6.72
CA LEU A 76 -17.12 -8.32 -5.55
C LEU A 76 -17.10 -6.80 -5.57
N VAL A 77 -15.98 -6.17 -5.90
CA VAL A 77 -15.90 -4.71 -6.02
C VAL A 77 -16.81 -4.19 -7.14
N SER A 78 -16.87 -4.89 -8.28
CA SER A 78 -17.71 -4.52 -9.42
C SER A 78 -19.22 -4.62 -9.12
N GLU A 79 -19.63 -5.49 -8.18
CA GLU A 79 -21.02 -5.57 -7.72
C GLU A 79 -21.44 -4.35 -6.88
N HIS A 80 -20.47 -3.62 -6.31
CA HIS A 80 -20.70 -2.48 -5.43
C HIS A 80 -20.34 -1.13 -6.04
N ALA A 81 -19.53 -1.11 -7.11
CA ALA A 81 -19.06 0.13 -7.73
C ALA A 81 -18.69 -0.08 -9.21
N ASP A 82 -19.10 0.85 -10.08
CA ASP A 82 -18.79 0.82 -11.51
C ASP A 82 -17.33 1.23 -11.81
N ARG A 83 -16.60 1.74 -10.81
CA ARG A 83 -15.23 2.21 -10.92
C ARG A 83 -14.51 2.10 -9.58
N LEU A 84 -13.20 2.11 -9.62
CA LEU A 84 -12.33 2.25 -8.47
C LEU A 84 -11.50 3.52 -8.62
N ASP A 85 -11.68 4.50 -7.72
CA ASP A 85 -10.96 5.77 -7.80
C ASP A 85 -9.53 5.66 -7.26
N VAL A 86 -9.32 4.80 -6.25
CA VAL A 86 -8.00 4.62 -5.61
C VAL A 86 -7.73 3.15 -5.32
N LEU A 87 -6.51 2.72 -5.62
CA LEU A 87 -5.95 1.45 -5.14
C LEU A 87 -4.76 1.75 -4.22
N VAL A 88 -4.81 1.23 -2.98
CA VAL A 88 -3.68 1.26 -2.05
C VAL A 88 -3.10 -0.15 -1.92
N ASN A 89 -1.97 -0.40 -2.56
CA ASN A 89 -1.20 -1.62 -2.41
C ASN A 89 -0.39 -1.55 -1.12
N ASN A 90 -1.03 -1.95 -0.02
CA ASN A 90 -0.45 -1.90 1.33
C ASN A 90 -0.05 -3.29 1.86
N ALA A 91 -0.65 -4.36 1.37
CA ALA A 91 -0.28 -5.71 1.79
C ALA A 91 1.23 -5.96 1.59
N GLY A 92 1.87 -6.49 2.62
CA GLY A 92 3.30 -6.79 2.58
C GLY A 92 3.73 -7.67 3.75
N VAL A 93 4.83 -8.38 3.56
CA VAL A 93 5.45 -9.23 4.58
C VAL A 93 6.91 -8.80 4.80
N PRO A 94 7.45 -8.96 6.02
CA PRO A 94 8.87 -8.71 6.31
C PRO A 94 9.75 -9.83 5.73
N GLY A 95 11.06 -9.57 5.64
CA GLY A 95 12.03 -10.52 5.09
C GLY A 95 12.63 -11.52 6.10
N GLY A 96 12.09 -11.57 7.32
CA GLY A 96 12.61 -12.51 8.35
C GLY A 96 13.96 -12.15 8.96
N GLY A 97 14.63 -11.10 8.50
CA GLY A 97 15.90 -10.63 9.06
C GLY A 97 17.09 -11.58 8.81
N ILE A 98 17.01 -12.44 7.80
CA ILE A 98 18.07 -13.41 7.47
C ILE A 98 19.26 -12.68 6.86
N ALA A 99 20.46 -13.01 7.35
CA ALA A 99 21.68 -12.42 6.84
C ALA A 99 21.89 -12.79 5.35
N PRO A 100 22.47 -11.90 4.52
CA PRO A 100 22.67 -12.16 3.11
C PRO A 100 23.44 -13.45 2.78
N ALA A 101 24.37 -13.83 3.64
CA ALA A 101 25.17 -15.06 3.47
C ALA A 101 24.35 -16.35 3.65
N ASP A 102 23.23 -16.28 4.37
CA ASP A 102 22.38 -17.42 4.72
C ASP A 102 21.05 -17.42 3.96
N ALA A 103 20.76 -16.35 3.19
CA ALA A 103 19.52 -16.19 2.48
C ALA A 103 19.41 -17.17 1.29
N THR A 104 18.26 -17.83 1.19
CA THR A 104 17.95 -18.77 0.11
C THR A 104 17.01 -18.14 -0.92
N ALA A 105 16.97 -18.71 -2.14
CA ALA A 105 16.04 -18.28 -3.16
C ALA A 105 14.56 -18.44 -2.74
N ASP A 106 14.24 -19.47 -1.96
CA ASP A 106 12.87 -19.75 -1.50
C ASP A 106 12.38 -18.65 -0.54
N GLU A 107 13.25 -18.17 0.35
CA GLU A 107 12.92 -17.07 1.25
C GLU A 107 12.67 -15.75 0.50
N ILE A 108 13.50 -15.47 -0.50
CA ILE A 108 13.31 -14.32 -1.38
C ILE A 108 11.99 -14.47 -2.14
N HIS A 109 11.71 -15.66 -2.69
CA HIS A 109 10.48 -15.95 -3.40
C HIS A 109 9.23 -15.69 -2.53
N PHE A 110 9.22 -16.16 -1.28
CA PHE A 110 8.14 -15.94 -0.32
C PHE A 110 7.81 -14.44 -0.14
N VAL A 111 8.85 -13.61 0.02
CA VAL A 111 8.67 -12.16 0.18
C VAL A 111 8.21 -11.50 -1.12
N TYR A 112 8.81 -11.91 -2.25
CA TYR A 112 8.47 -11.37 -3.56
C TYR A 112 7.06 -11.72 -3.98
N ASP A 113 6.55 -12.89 -3.63
CA ASP A 113 5.19 -13.29 -3.99
C ASP A 113 4.15 -12.32 -3.43
N THR A 114 4.33 -11.85 -2.19
CA THR A 114 3.45 -10.81 -1.62
C THR A 114 3.83 -9.40 -2.08
N ASN A 115 5.11 -9.00 -1.89
CA ASN A 115 5.52 -7.59 -1.99
C ASN A 115 5.68 -7.10 -3.43
N VAL A 116 5.86 -8.01 -4.39
CA VAL A 116 6.14 -7.70 -5.80
C VAL A 116 5.06 -8.30 -6.71
N TYR A 117 4.97 -9.63 -6.77
CA TYR A 117 4.03 -10.30 -7.69
C TYR A 117 2.58 -10.04 -7.30
N GLY A 118 2.26 -10.04 -6.00
CA GLY A 118 0.94 -9.70 -5.48
C GLY A 118 0.50 -8.30 -5.86
N VAL A 119 1.40 -7.32 -5.79
CA VAL A 119 1.14 -5.95 -6.21
C VAL A 119 0.86 -5.86 -7.72
N ILE A 120 1.65 -6.56 -8.54
CA ILE A 120 1.44 -6.62 -10.00
C ILE A 120 0.08 -7.27 -10.29
N ARG A 121 -0.21 -8.42 -9.65
CA ARG A 121 -1.44 -9.19 -9.82
C ARG A 121 -2.68 -8.34 -9.51
N VAL A 122 -2.72 -7.70 -8.35
CA VAL A 122 -3.83 -6.83 -7.95
C VAL A 122 -3.94 -5.62 -8.87
N THR A 123 -2.83 -4.91 -9.13
CA THR A 123 -2.86 -3.73 -9.99
C THR A 123 -3.39 -4.07 -11.37
N HIS A 124 -2.89 -5.15 -11.99
CA HIS A 124 -3.32 -5.60 -13.32
C HIS A 124 -4.82 -5.91 -13.35
N ALA A 125 -5.31 -6.68 -12.39
CA ALA A 125 -6.71 -7.08 -12.34
C ALA A 125 -7.68 -5.90 -12.16
N PHE A 126 -7.28 -4.88 -11.40
CA PHE A 126 -8.10 -3.69 -11.15
C PHE A 126 -7.93 -2.56 -12.19
N LEU A 127 -7.04 -2.68 -13.18
CA LEU A 127 -6.87 -1.65 -14.24
C LEU A 127 -8.18 -1.25 -14.93
N PRO A 128 -9.11 -2.17 -15.29
CA PRO A 128 -10.37 -1.78 -15.92
C PRO A 128 -11.21 -0.85 -15.05
N LEU A 129 -11.35 -1.13 -13.75
CA LEU A 129 -12.09 -0.29 -12.80
C LEU A 129 -11.39 1.04 -12.52
N LEU A 130 -10.05 1.03 -12.46
CA LEU A 130 -9.26 2.25 -12.31
C LEU A 130 -9.43 3.17 -13.52
N ARG A 131 -9.36 2.63 -14.74
CA ARG A 131 -9.55 3.40 -15.98
C ARG A 131 -10.97 3.99 -16.13
N ALA A 132 -11.96 3.41 -15.47
CA ALA A 132 -13.31 3.95 -15.42
C ALA A 132 -13.44 5.19 -14.50
N ALA A 133 -12.46 5.44 -13.64
CA ALA A 133 -12.47 6.59 -12.74
C ALA A 133 -11.99 7.87 -13.45
N ARG A 134 -12.48 9.04 -12.98
CA ARG A 134 -12.06 10.34 -13.55
C ARG A 134 -10.63 10.75 -13.17
N ASN A 135 -10.19 10.37 -11.98
CA ASN A 135 -8.86 10.68 -11.46
C ASN A 135 -8.32 9.45 -10.73
N PRO A 136 -7.92 8.39 -11.46
CA PRO A 136 -7.46 7.15 -10.86
C PRO A 136 -6.08 7.31 -10.23
N ARG A 137 -5.90 6.76 -9.02
CA ARG A 137 -4.65 6.83 -8.27
C ARG A 137 -4.28 5.46 -7.73
N VAL A 138 -3.02 5.13 -7.81
CA VAL A 138 -2.45 3.94 -7.20
C VAL A 138 -1.34 4.36 -6.24
N VAL A 139 -1.49 3.99 -4.98
CA VAL A 139 -0.51 4.25 -3.92
C VAL A 139 0.19 2.93 -3.60
N MET A 140 1.49 2.90 -3.80
CA MET A 140 2.35 1.76 -3.48
C MET A 140 3.01 2.00 -2.13
N VAL A 141 2.69 1.17 -1.13
CA VAL A 141 3.31 1.29 0.19
C VAL A 141 4.65 0.57 0.19
N SER A 142 5.71 1.38 0.15
CA SER A 142 7.09 0.92 0.12
C SER A 142 7.81 1.18 1.44
N SER A 143 9.10 1.35 1.39
CA SER A 143 9.98 1.55 2.54
C SER A 143 11.22 2.35 2.12
N GLY A 144 11.84 3.07 3.07
CA GLY A 144 13.17 3.62 2.89
C GLY A 144 14.22 2.54 2.59
N GLY A 145 14.00 1.30 3.04
CA GLY A 145 14.83 0.15 2.67
C GLY A 145 14.84 -0.21 1.18
N GLY A 146 13.89 0.32 0.39
CA GLY A 146 13.87 0.19 -1.07
C GLY A 146 14.58 1.33 -1.83
N SER A 147 15.13 2.32 -1.13
CA SER A 147 15.87 3.44 -1.72
C SER A 147 17.37 3.17 -1.68
N PHE A 148 18.02 3.17 -2.83
CA PHE A 148 19.48 3.07 -2.90
C PHE A 148 20.16 4.24 -2.16
N ALA A 149 19.67 5.46 -2.32
CA ALA A 149 20.22 6.63 -1.63
C ALA A 149 20.13 6.49 -0.10
N VAL A 150 19.05 5.91 0.42
CA VAL A 150 18.85 5.73 1.87
C VAL A 150 19.70 4.57 2.42
N VAL A 151 19.74 3.42 1.74
CA VAL A 151 20.47 2.25 2.26
C VAL A 151 21.98 2.39 2.11
N THR A 152 22.49 3.24 1.21
CA THR A 152 23.92 3.50 1.05
C THR A 152 24.43 4.67 1.90
N ASP A 153 23.56 5.47 2.51
CA ASP A 153 23.95 6.53 3.43
C ASP A 153 24.24 5.94 4.83
N PRO A 154 25.50 5.93 5.31
CA PRO A 154 25.86 5.37 6.60
C PRO A 154 25.21 6.09 7.80
N ALA A 155 24.68 7.29 7.59
CA ALA A 155 23.92 8.03 8.60
C ALA A 155 22.48 7.50 8.78
N GLN A 156 21.95 6.76 7.83
CA GLN A 156 20.59 6.22 7.88
C GLN A 156 20.54 4.88 8.64
N PRO A 157 19.49 4.62 9.45
CA PRO A 157 19.32 3.33 10.13
C PRO A 157 19.24 2.16 9.15
N PHE A 158 18.64 2.35 7.98
CA PHE A 158 18.53 1.31 6.95
C PHE A 158 19.86 0.80 6.42
N SER A 159 20.93 1.61 6.46
CA SER A 159 22.28 1.18 6.07
C SER A 159 22.88 0.08 6.97
N LYS A 160 22.28 -0.11 8.15
CA LYS A 160 22.68 -1.12 9.14
C LYS A 160 21.79 -2.38 9.11
N ILE A 161 20.76 -2.37 8.30
CA ILE A 161 19.84 -3.50 8.12
C ILE A 161 20.28 -4.28 6.89
N HIS A 162 20.96 -5.38 7.10
CA HIS A 162 21.52 -6.21 6.03
C HIS A 162 20.62 -7.41 5.78
N GLU A 163 19.55 -7.22 5.00
CA GLU A 163 18.66 -8.28 4.55
C GLU A 163 18.44 -8.18 3.03
N LEU A 164 18.34 -9.33 2.36
CA LEU A 164 18.16 -9.35 0.90
C LEU A 164 16.68 -9.24 0.51
N ALA A 165 15.82 -10.04 1.13
CA ALA A 165 14.46 -10.27 0.64
C ALA A 165 13.58 -9.01 0.69
N TYR A 166 13.46 -8.37 1.85
CA TYR A 166 12.57 -7.21 2.00
C TYR A 166 13.06 -6.00 1.24
N SER A 167 14.32 -5.59 1.47
CA SER A 167 14.87 -4.38 0.83
C SER A 167 14.87 -4.49 -0.68
N SER A 168 15.30 -5.64 -1.24
CA SER A 168 15.24 -5.85 -2.70
C SER A 168 13.81 -5.87 -3.23
N SER A 169 12.84 -6.44 -2.49
CA SER A 169 11.43 -6.41 -2.90
C SER A 169 10.86 -4.99 -2.95
N LYS A 170 11.27 -4.12 -2.02
CA LYS A 170 10.84 -2.71 -1.98
C LYS A 170 11.54 -1.87 -3.06
N ALA A 171 12.79 -2.16 -3.39
CA ALA A 171 13.48 -1.56 -4.54
C ALA A 171 12.81 -1.98 -5.86
N ALA A 172 12.45 -3.26 -6.01
CA ALA A 172 11.69 -3.75 -7.16
C ALA A 172 10.32 -3.05 -7.27
N LEU A 173 9.59 -2.91 -6.16
CA LEU A 173 8.31 -2.20 -6.12
C LEU A 173 8.46 -0.72 -6.54
N ASN A 174 9.53 -0.05 -6.09
CA ASN A 174 9.82 1.32 -6.49
C ASN A 174 10.02 1.44 -8.01
N MET A 175 10.84 0.56 -8.61
CA MET A 175 11.05 0.54 -10.06
C MET A 175 9.77 0.22 -10.81
N ILE A 176 8.98 -0.77 -10.37
CA ILE A 176 7.70 -1.14 -10.97
C ILE A 176 6.75 0.06 -10.96
N THR A 177 6.70 0.82 -9.87
CA THR A 177 5.84 2.01 -9.77
C THR A 177 6.22 3.08 -10.80
N VAL A 178 7.51 3.36 -10.95
CA VAL A 178 8.01 4.29 -11.98
C VAL A 178 7.61 3.82 -13.38
N ARG A 179 7.75 2.51 -13.67
CA ARG A 179 7.39 1.96 -14.98
C ARG A 179 5.89 2.03 -15.25
N TYR A 180 5.03 1.78 -14.25
CA TYR A 180 3.60 2.00 -14.37
C TYR A 180 3.27 3.48 -14.63
N ALA A 181 3.87 4.40 -13.89
CA ALA A 181 3.66 5.84 -14.06
C ALA A 181 4.04 6.33 -15.47
N GLN A 182 5.08 5.75 -16.07
CA GLN A 182 5.53 6.07 -17.44
C GLN A 182 4.63 5.45 -18.51
N ALA A 183 4.16 4.22 -18.29
CA ALA A 183 3.40 3.46 -19.27
C ALA A 183 1.89 3.77 -19.28
N LEU A 184 1.34 4.26 -18.15
CA LEU A 184 -0.08 4.51 -17.94
C LEU A 184 -0.30 5.95 -17.46
N PRO A 185 -0.07 6.96 -18.32
CA PRO A 185 -0.14 8.38 -17.91
C PRO A 185 -1.54 8.82 -17.46
N GLU A 186 -2.57 8.07 -17.81
CA GLU A 186 -3.94 8.29 -17.36
C GLU A 186 -4.18 7.94 -15.88
N ILE A 187 -3.27 7.19 -15.24
CA ILE A 187 -3.34 6.78 -13.84
C ILE A 187 -2.16 7.35 -13.05
N LYS A 188 -2.42 7.95 -11.90
CA LYS A 188 -1.35 8.45 -11.02
C LYS A 188 -0.77 7.31 -10.18
N PHE A 189 0.48 6.94 -10.39
CA PHE A 189 1.19 5.94 -9.59
C PHE A 189 2.24 6.62 -8.73
N ASN A 190 2.14 6.48 -7.41
CA ASN A 190 3.10 7.08 -6.48
C ASN A 190 3.43 6.13 -5.33
N ILE A 191 4.58 6.37 -4.70
CA ILE A 191 5.12 5.56 -3.61
C ILE A 191 5.05 6.34 -2.32
N ALA A 192 4.49 5.69 -1.28
CA ALA A 192 4.51 6.15 0.09
C ALA A 192 5.45 5.29 0.94
N THR A 193 6.30 5.90 1.76
CA THR A 193 6.97 5.21 2.86
C THR A 193 6.43 5.68 4.20
N PRO A 194 6.12 4.75 5.12
CA PRO A 194 5.53 5.07 6.43
C PRO A 194 6.60 5.44 7.45
N GLY A 195 7.37 6.50 7.19
CA GLY A 195 8.44 6.97 8.03
C GLY A 195 8.74 8.44 7.84
N GLU A 196 9.78 8.90 8.47
CA GLU A 196 10.45 10.19 8.26
C GLU A 196 11.92 9.91 7.96
N ILE A 197 12.26 9.79 6.69
CA ILE A 197 13.63 9.41 6.28
C ILE A 197 14.66 10.43 6.76
N ALA A 198 14.36 11.72 6.61
CA ALA A 198 15.25 12.79 7.05
C ALA A 198 15.49 12.77 8.57
N ASN A 199 14.49 12.39 9.37
CA ASN A 199 14.57 12.32 10.83
C ASN A 199 14.92 10.91 11.35
N ARG A 200 15.12 9.94 10.46
CA ARG A 200 15.46 8.55 10.77
C ARG A 200 14.43 7.82 11.64
N LYS A 201 13.14 8.17 11.51
CA LYS A 201 12.04 7.61 12.29
C LYS A 201 11.20 6.63 11.48
N PHE A 202 10.72 5.59 12.13
CA PHE A 202 9.85 4.57 11.55
C PHE A 202 8.49 4.57 12.23
N ALA A 203 7.45 4.21 11.50
CA ALA A 203 6.14 3.94 12.08
C ALA A 203 6.16 2.66 12.93
N ALA A 204 5.58 2.71 14.13
CA ALA A 204 5.40 1.54 14.99
C ALA A 204 4.31 0.63 14.41
N THR A 205 4.69 -0.53 13.89
CA THR A 205 3.78 -1.51 13.28
C THR A 205 4.14 -2.92 13.75
N ASP A 206 3.25 -3.89 13.50
CA ASP A 206 3.56 -5.30 13.77
C ASP A 206 4.81 -5.78 13.02
N MET A 207 5.11 -5.18 11.87
CA MET A 207 6.26 -5.56 11.04
C MET A 207 7.61 -5.32 11.74
N ASN A 208 7.68 -4.34 12.62
CA ASN A 208 8.87 -4.01 13.42
C ASN A 208 8.62 -4.18 14.92
N ASN A 209 7.67 -5.04 15.32
CA ASN A 209 7.32 -5.30 16.72
C ASN A 209 7.02 -4.00 17.50
N HIS A 210 6.42 -3.02 16.87
CA HIS A 210 6.05 -1.72 17.42
C HIS A 210 7.24 -0.91 17.98
N THR A 211 8.45 -1.13 17.47
CA THR A 211 9.66 -0.42 17.91
C THR A 211 9.85 0.94 17.23
N GLY A 212 8.93 1.35 16.37
CA GLY A 212 8.99 2.65 15.70
C GLY A 212 8.66 3.82 16.64
N GLU A 213 9.18 5.01 16.32
CA GLU A 213 9.00 6.23 17.09
C GLU A 213 7.74 7.02 16.64
N LEU A 214 7.27 6.76 15.42
CA LEU A 214 6.05 7.37 14.90
C LEU A 214 4.84 6.49 15.21
N THR A 215 3.72 7.15 15.52
CA THR A 215 2.43 6.47 15.61
C THR A 215 2.01 5.89 14.24
N VAL A 216 1.09 4.92 14.25
CA VAL A 216 0.49 4.40 13.01
C VAL A 216 -0.19 5.51 12.21
N THR A 217 -0.82 6.47 12.90
CA THR A 217 -1.46 7.63 12.27
C THR A 217 -0.45 8.50 11.51
N GLU A 218 0.68 8.84 12.12
CA GLU A 218 1.76 9.59 11.48
C GLU A 218 2.38 8.82 10.31
N GLY A 219 2.61 7.50 10.49
CA GLY A 219 3.10 6.63 9.42
C GLY A 219 2.17 6.53 8.21
N THR A 220 0.88 6.85 8.40
CA THR A 220 -0.14 6.79 7.34
C THR A 220 -0.27 8.12 6.57
N ASP A 221 0.36 9.20 7.01
CA ASP A 221 0.20 10.53 6.41
C ASP A 221 0.54 10.58 4.91
N SER A 222 1.65 9.95 4.50
CA SER A 222 2.06 9.89 3.09
C SER A 222 1.07 9.09 2.23
N ILE A 223 0.53 8.00 2.78
CA ILE A 223 -0.46 7.14 2.09
C ILE A 223 -1.75 7.93 1.83
N VAL A 224 -2.30 8.57 2.88
CA VAL A 224 -3.53 9.36 2.77
C VAL A 224 -3.33 10.56 1.84
N ARG A 225 -2.20 11.27 1.97
CA ARG A 225 -1.87 12.40 1.09
C ARG A 225 -1.87 12.00 -0.38
N LEU A 226 -1.22 10.89 -0.75
CA LEU A 226 -1.18 10.41 -2.13
C LEU A 226 -2.53 9.86 -2.62
N ALA A 227 -3.32 9.24 -1.73
CA ALA A 227 -4.68 8.82 -2.06
C ALA A 227 -5.60 10.00 -2.38
N MET A 228 -5.34 11.18 -1.83
CA MET A 228 -6.18 12.39 -1.94
C MET A 228 -5.71 13.39 -3.00
N ILE A 229 -4.62 13.13 -3.75
CA ILE A 229 -4.16 14.06 -4.80
C ILE A 229 -5.24 14.27 -5.86
N ASP A 230 -5.28 15.47 -6.41
CA ASP A 230 -6.16 15.81 -7.53
C ASP A 230 -5.60 15.39 -8.89
N ALA A 231 -6.31 15.72 -9.97
CA ALA A 231 -5.89 15.38 -11.32
C ALA A 231 -4.57 16.08 -11.74
N GLY A 232 -4.25 17.22 -11.17
CA GLY A 232 -2.98 17.95 -11.37
C GLY A 232 -1.83 17.44 -10.50
N GLY A 233 -2.12 16.49 -9.59
CA GLY A 233 -1.13 15.95 -8.66
C GLY A 233 -0.02 15.15 -9.32
N PRO A 234 1.04 14.81 -8.56
CA PRO A 234 2.22 14.12 -9.07
C PRO A 234 1.94 12.68 -9.49
N THR A 235 2.83 12.15 -10.35
CA THR A 235 2.93 10.73 -10.66
C THR A 235 4.42 10.33 -10.72
N GLY A 236 4.74 9.09 -10.40
CA GLY A 236 6.11 8.58 -10.38
C GLY A 236 6.95 9.17 -9.24
N THR A 237 6.32 9.59 -8.12
CA THR A 237 7.03 10.17 -6.98
C THR A 237 7.18 9.19 -5.83
N PHE A 238 8.25 9.35 -5.07
CA PHE A 238 8.49 8.65 -3.81
C PHE A 238 8.49 9.68 -2.68
N ILE A 239 7.56 9.53 -1.73
CA ILE A 239 7.42 10.47 -0.61
C ILE A 239 7.33 9.76 0.74
N ASP A 240 7.77 10.46 1.77
CA ASP A 240 7.41 10.19 3.15
C ASP A 240 6.44 11.25 3.69
N ARG A 241 6.25 11.26 5.00
CA ARG A 241 5.42 12.24 5.71
C ARG A 241 5.89 13.68 5.50
N LEU A 242 7.20 13.90 5.40
CA LEU A 242 7.81 15.24 5.29
C LEU A 242 7.93 15.74 3.85
N GLY A 243 7.96 14.85 2.87
CA GLY A 243 8.08 15.24 1.47
C GLY A 243 8.77 14.19 0.59
N PRO A 244 9.43 14.64 -0.50
CA PRO A 244 10.13 13.73 -1.41
C PRO A 244 11.27 12.97 -0.73
N VAL A 245 11.39 11.69 -1.09
CA VAL A 245 12.49 10.81 -0.68
C VAL A 245 13.36 10.54 -1.91
N ALA A 246 14.68 10.54 -1.72
CA ALA A 246 15.63 10.14 -2.76
C ALA A 246 15.48 8.64 -3.09
N TRP A 247 15.79 8.29 -4.36
CA TRP A 247 15.69 6.93 -4.89
C TRP A 247 16.84 6.02 -4.45
#